data_c280f13235bc7c5793cea491116ed465
#
_entry.id   c280f13235bc7c5793cea491116ed465
#
_cell.length_a   1.000
_cell.length_b   1.000
_cell.length_c   1.000
_cell.angle_alpha   90.00
_cell.angle_beta   90.00
_cell.angle_gamma   90.00
#
_symmetry.space_group_name_H-M   'P 1'
#
loop_
_entity.id
_entity.type
_entity.pdbx_description
1 polymer ?
#
loop_
_entity_poly.entity_id
_entity_poly.type
_entity_poly.pdbx_seq_one_letter_code
_entity_poly.pdbx_strand_id
1 'polypeptide(L)'
;MTGRLDSEVIIIGGGATGAGIARDCARRGLRTLLIERHDIATGATGRNHGLLHSGARYAVTDNESARECISENRILRRIARHCIEPTNGLFITLPEDDLAWQQTFIDACQQAGIEATPLSPQEALRREPAVNPTLLGAVQVPDGTIDPFRLTAANMLDAREHGAQILTGCEVTGLLRRGDRVCGVQVYDRQLHQARTLYAGMVVNAAGIWGQRIAEYADLRITMFPAKGSLLILVHRINNLVINRCRKPADADILVPGDTISLIGTTSMHIPYDEIDDNRVTAAEVDTLLREGEKLAPVMGRTRILRAYSGVRPLVASDNDPSGRSVSRGIVLLDHAQRDGMEGFITITGGKLMTYRLMAEWATDAVCRKLGNTTPCTTAEAPLPGSQEPTESTLQKIISLPTPLRGSAVYRHGDRTPSWLGDSRQHRSLVCECEAVTAGEVKYAVENLAVNTLLDLRRRTRIGMGTCQGELCACRAAGLLQRFNVTTPAQSLTQLSEFLNERWKGVQPIAWGDALRESEFTRWVYLGLCGLPQEHRDEV
;
A
#
# COMPACT_ATOMS: atom_id res chain seq x y z
N MET A 1 38.85 -3.07 17.46
CA MET A 1 38.33 -1.73 17.11
C MET A 1 36.82 -1.82 17.05
N THR A 2 36.13 -1.36 18.05
CA THR A 2 34.66 -1.19 18.06
C THR A 2 34.35 0.01 17.18
N GLY A 3 34.18 -0.23 15.87
CA GLY A 3 33.72 0.81 14.95
C GLY A 3 32.41 1.37 15.47
N ARG A 4 32.25 2.70 15.47
CA ARG A 4 31.03 3.39 15.85
C ARG A 4 29.89 2.89 14.98
N LEU A 5 28.83 2.32 15.57
CA LEU A 5 27.63 1.93 14.84
C LEU A 5 26.88 3.19 14.37
N ASP A 6 26.47 3.22 13.09
CA ASP A 6 25.63 4.29 12.54
C ASP A 6 24.22 4.21 13.13
N SER A 7 23.71 2.97 13.33
CA SER A 7 22.44 2.70 13.99
C SER A 7 22.49 1.39 14.79
N GLU A 8 21.54 1.12 15.66
CA GLU A 8 21.39 -0.19 16.32
C GLU A 8 20.69 -1.17 15.38
N VAL A 9 19.72 -0.68 14.59
CA VAL A 9 18.93 -1.46 13.66
C VAL A 9 18.91 -0.78 12.30
N ILE A 10 19.26 -1.53 11.25
CA ILE A 10 18.99 -1.16 9.85
C ILE A 10 17.84 -2.01 9.33
N ILE A 11 16.84 -1.36 8.73
CA ILE A 11 15.68 -2.00 8.11
C ILE A 11 15.75 -1.78 6.60
N ILE A 12 15.68 -2.86 5.82
CA ILE A 12 15.73 -2.82 4.36
C ILE A 12 14.31 -3.00 3.82
N GLY A 13 13.78 -1.96 3.16
CA GLY A 13 12.47 -1.94 2.52
C GLY A 13 11.48 -0.98 3.19
N GLY A 14 10.91 -0.07 2.39
CA GLY A 14 9.96 0.99 2.78
C GLY A 14 8.50 0.64 2.53
N GLY A 15 8.13 -0.65 2.54
CA GLY A 15 6.74 -1.10 2.55
C GLY A 15 6.08 -0.95 3.92
N ALA A 16 4.80 -1.32 4.06
CA ALA A 16 4.07 -1.22 5.33
C ALA A 16 4.77 -1.98 6.46
N THR A 17 5.32 -3.17 6.20
CA THR A 17 6.05 -3.97 7.18
C THR A 17 7.30 -3.25 7.68
N GLY A 18 8.16 -2.77 6.76
CA GLY A 18 9.37 -2.03 7.15
C GLY A 18 9.06 -0.73 7.88
N ALA A 19 8.02 0.01 7.46
CA ALA A 19 7.54 1.20 8.14
C ALA A 19 7.05 0.89 9.57
N GLY A 20 6.31 -0.22 9.73
CA GLY A 20 5.87 -0.70 11.03
C GLY A 20 7.03 -1.07 11.95
N ILE A 21 8.06 -1.76 11.42
CA ILE A 21 9.27 -2.12 12.17
C ILE A 21 10.03 -0.87 12.59
N ALA A 22 10.21 0.11 11.67
CA ALA A 22 10.87 1.37 11.98
C ALA A 22 10.15 2.12 13.10
N ARG A 23 8.81 2.15 13.04
CA ARG A 23 7.96 2.72 14.10
C ARG A 23 8.15 2.01 15.43
N ASP A 24 8.06 0.70 15.47
CA ASP A 24 8.13 -0.07 16.71
C ASP A 24 9.55 0.00 17.33
N CYS A 25 10.59 -0.18 16.53
CA CYS A 25 11.99 -0.01 16.98
C CYS A 25 12.23 1.38 17.58
N ALA A 26 11.81 2.44 16.89
CA ALA A 26 12.01 3.82 17.35
C ALA A 26 11.22 4.09 18.65
N ARG A 27 9.98 3.62 18.76
CA ARG A 27 9.16 3.75 19.98
C ARG A 27 9.73 2.97 21.16
N ARG A 28 10.48 1.91 20.89
CA ARG A 28 11.23 1.17 21.93
C ARG A 28 12.62 1.77 22.23
N GLY A 29 12.92 2.96 21.66
CA GLY A 29 14.16 3.71 21.93
C GLY A 29 15.39 3.21 21.19
N LEU A 30 15.25 2.33 20.19
CA LEU A 30 16.36 1.87 19.36
C LEU A 30 16.72 2.91 18.29
N ARG A 31 18.02 3.20 18.12
CA ARG A 31 18.52 4.02 17.01
C ARG A 31 18.29 3.28 15.70
N THR A 32 17.29 3.71 14.95
CA THR A 32 16.73 3.01 13.80
C THR A 32 17.02 3.75 12.50
N LEU A 33 17.44 3.01 11.48
CA LEU A 33 17.62 3.48 10.11
C LEU A 33 16.83 2.60 9.16
N LEU A 34 15.91 3.19 8.38
CA LEU A 34 15.22 2.50 7.29
C LEU A 34 15.79 2.94 5.94
N ILE A 35 16.02 1.99 5.05
CA ILE A 35 16.57 2.20 3.70
C ILE A 35 15.59 1.65 2.66
N GLU A 36 15.17 2.50 1.74
CA GLU A 36 14.27 2.16 0.63
C GLU A 36 14.88 2.60 -0.70
N ARG A 37 14.94 1.68 -1.67
CA ARG A 37 15.59 1.92 -2.98
C ARG A 37 14.88 2.96 -3.86
N HIS A 38 13.55 3.10 -3.69
CA HIS A 38 12.74 4.06 -4.43
C HIS A 38 12.02 4.98 -3.45
N ASP A 39 10.69 4.98 -3.50
CA ASP A 39 9.82 5.64 -2.56
C ASP A 39 9.07 4.61 -1.70
N ILE A 40 8.49 5.06 -0.59
CA ILE A 40 7.69 4.20 0.28
C ILE A 40 6.50 3.59 -0.47
N ALA A 41 6.10 2.39 -0.06
CA ALA A 41 4.93 1.67 -0.58
C ALA A 41 4.94 1.40 -2.10
N THR A 42 6.11 1.33 -2.76
CA THR A 42 6.20 1.05 -4.20
C THR A 42 6.05 -0.42 -4.57
N GLY A 43 6.24 -1.33 -3.61
CA GLY A 43 6.05 -2.77 -3.79
C GLY A 43 4.60 -3.21 -3.59
N ALA A 44 4.38 -4.44 -3.09
CA ALA A 44 3.06 -5.02 -2.84
C ALA A 44 2.15 -4.15 -1.97
N THR A 45 2.73 -3.33 -1.08
CA THR A 45 2.00 -2.40 -0.21
C THR A 45 1.13 -1.42 -0.99
N GLY A 46 1.64 -0.79 -2.04
CA GLY A 46 0.90 0.17 -2.86
C GLY A 46 0.26 -0.43 -4.11
N ARG A 47 0.33 -1.75 -4.27
CA ARG A 47 -0.15 -2.47 -5.46
C ARG A 47 -1.16 -3.56 -5.10
N ASN A 48 -2.07 -3.26 -4.18
CA ASN A 48 -3.19 -4.09 -3.77
C ASN A 48 -4.50 -3.28 -3.85
N HIS A 49 -5.64 -3.89 -3.53
CA HIS A 49 -6.95 -3.24 -3.61
C HIS A 49 -7.30 -2.38 -2.38
N GLY A 50 -6.41 -2.22 -1.41
CA GLY A 50 -6.71 -1.43 -0.21
C GLY A 50 -7.83 -2.00 0.66
N LEU A 51 -8.01 -3.31 0.69
CA LEU A 51 -9.01 -3.94 1.54
C LEU A 51 -8.48 -4.12 2.98
N LEU A 52 -9.19 -3.58 3.94
CA LEU A 52 -9.04 -3.90 5.35
C LEU A 52 -9.86 -5.16 5.64
N HIS A 53 -9.24 -6.34 5.45
CA HIS A 53 -9.89 -7.61 5.68
C HIS A 53 -10.33 -7.79 7.14
N SER A 54 -11.55 -8.30 7.34
CA SER A 54 -11.95 -8.91 8.60
C SER A 54 -11.33 -10.31 8.82
N GLY A 55 -10.80 -10.93 7.76
CA GLY A 55 -10.36 -12.31 7.75
C GLY A 55 -11.40 -13.29 7.19
N ALA A 56 -12.64 -12.86 6.98
CA ALA A 56 -13.73 -13.72 6.53
C ALA A 56 -13.41 -14.55 5.28
N ARG A 57 -12.72 -13.96 4.30
CA ARG A 57 -12.29 -14.66 3.07
C ARG A 57 -11.40 -15.89 3.35
N TYR A 58 -10.74 -15.94 4.50
CA TYR A 58 -9.84 -17.03 4.90
C TYR A 58 -10.47 -17.99 5.91
N ALA A 59 -11.59 -17.64 6.51
CA ALA A 59 -12.16 -18.34 7.66
C ALA A 59 -12.35 -19.85 7.43
N VAL A 60 -12.79 -20.25 6.23
CA VAL A 60 -13.01 -21.67 5.88
C VAL A 60 -11.71 -22.42 5.59
N THR A 61 -10.71 -21.75 5.01
CA THR A 61 -9.49 -22.42 4.49
C THR A 61 -8.26 -22.23 5.35
N ASP A 62 -8.20 -21.18 6.16
CA ASP A 62 -7.05 -20.77 6.99
C ASP A 62 -7.56 -19.96 8.19
N ASN A 63 -8.10 -20.67 9.19
CA ASN A 63 -8.74 -20.04 10.35
C ASN A 63 -7.76 -19.25 11.22
N GLU A 64 -6.48 -19.63 11.28
CA GLU A 64 -5.44 -18.90 12.01
C GLU A 64 -5.21 -17.52 11.38
N SER A 65 -4.98 -17.46 10.07
CA SER A 65 -4.90 -16.20 9.35
C SER A 65 -6.17 -15.35 9.47
N ALA A 66 -7.35 -15.96 9.58
CA ALA A 66 -8.60 -15.23 9.79
C ALA A 66 -8.63 -14.55 11.17
N ARG A 67 -8.18 -15.23 12.22
CA ARG A 67 -8.06 -14.67 13.59
C ARG A 67 -7.05 -13.52 13.67
N GLU A 68 -5.89 -13.69 13.05
CA GLU A 68 -4.90 -12.60 12.95
C GLU A 68 -5.50 -11.37 12.26
N CYS A 69 -6.20 -11.57 11.14
CA CYS A 69 -6.80 -10.47 10.38
C CYS A 69 -7.84 -9.71 11.19
N ILE A 70 -8.77 -10.39 11.89
CA ILE A 70 -9.81 -9.69 12.66
C ILE A 70 -9.23 -8.96 13.87
N SER A 71 -8.21 -9.52 14.51
CA SER A 71 -7.51 -8.87 15.61
C SER A 71 -6.86 -7.56 15.15
N GLU A 72 -6.08 -7.62 14.08
CA GLU A 72 -5.39 -6.45 13.52
C GLU A 72 -6.39 -5.44 12.89
N ASN A 73 -7.48 -5.90 12.27
CA ASN A 73 -8.55 -5.02 11.78
C ASN A 73 -9.10 -4.12 12.90
N ARG A 74 -9.41 -4.72 14.07
CA ARG A 74 -9.90 -4.00 15.24
C ARG A 74 -8.86 -3.00 15.79
N ILE A 75 -7.59 -3.37 15.81
CA ILE A 75 -6.49 -2.50 16.23
C ILE A 75 -6.38 -1.32 15.26
N LEU A 76 -6.28 -1.57 13.96
CA LEU A 76 -6.09 -0.54 12.95
C LEU A 76 -7.25 0.46 12.91
N ARG A 77 -8.49 0.01 13.10
CA ARG A 77 -9.65 0.91 13.23
C ARG A 77 -9.52 1.91 14.37
N ARG A 78 -8.77 1.59 15.43
CA ARG A 78 -8.51 2.50 16.55
C ARG A 78 -7.34 3.42 16.28
N ILE A 79 -6.20 2.86 15.82
CA ILE A 79 -4.93 3.59 15.74
C ILE A 79 -4.71 4.31 14.40
N ALA A 80 -5.44 3.95 13.34
CA ALA A 80 -5.23 4.42 11.98
C ALA A 80 -6.52 4.97 11.33
N ARG A 81 -7.40 5.62 12.08
CA ARG A 81 -8.74 6.06 11.63
C ARG A 81 -8.73 6.85 10.32
N HIS A 82 -7.78 7.78 10.17
CA HIS A 82 -7.62 8.61 8.97
C HIS A 82 -7.14 7.83 7.72
N CYS A 83 -6.71 6.59 7.89
CA CYS A 83 -6.33 5.70 6.78
C CYS A 83 -7.47 4.76 6.38
N ILE A 84 -8.56 4.70 7.14
CA ILE A 84 -9.59 3.67 7.02
C ILE A 84 -10.96 4.29 6.76
N GLU A 85 -11.67 3.72 5.80
CA GLU A 85 -13.10 3.94 5.63
C GLU A 85 -13.85 2.68 6.10
N PRO A 86 -14.69 2.77 7.14
CA PRO A 86 -15.36 1.62 7.75
C PRO A 86 -16.61 1.22 6.94
N THR A 87 -16.39 0.78 5.70
CA THR A 87 -17.46 0.48 4.74
C THR A 87 -18.29 -0.75 5.09
N ASN A 88 -17.74 -1.69 5.86
CA ASN A 88 -18.18 -3.09 5.93
C ASN A 88 -18.02 -3.82 4.58
N GLY A 89 -18.40 -5.10 4.53
CA GLY A 89 -18.34 -5.92 3.34
C GLY A 89 -19.51 -6.87 3.25
N LEU A 90 -19.90 -7.19 2.01
CA LEU A 90 -20.89 -8.21 1.68
C LEU A 90 -20.21 -9.38 0.98
N PHE A 91 -20.48 -10.59 1.42
CA PHE A 91 -20.20 -11.82 0.70
C PHE A 91 -21.49 -12.28 0.05
N ILE A 92 -21.63 -12.12 -1.27
CA ILE A 92 -22.86 -12.41 -2.02
C ILE A 92 -22.81 -13.82 -2.63
N THR A 93 -23.94 -14.53 -2.59
CA THR A 93 -24.14 -15.83 -3.26
C THR A 93 -24.95 -15.59 -4.52
N LEU A 94 -24.42 -15.95 -5.68
CA LEU A 94 -25.10 -15.86 -6.97
C LEU A 94 -25.71 -17.20 -7.37
N PRO A 95 -26.62 -17.25 -8.38
CA PRO A 95 -27.29 -18.50 -8.80
C PRO A 95 -26.35 -19.64 -9.20
N GLU A 96 -25.14 -19.33 -9.68
CA GLU A 96 -24.13 -20.32 -10.02
C GLU A 96 -23.27 -20.78 -8.83
N ASP A 97 -23.41 -20.17 -7.65
CA ASP A 97 -22.69 -20.54 -6.44
C ASP A 97 -23.48 -21.55 -5.61
N ASP A 98 -22.80 -22.32 -4.77
CA ASP A 98 -23.42 -23.23 -3.83
C ASP A 98 -23.97 -22.44 -2.60
N LEU A 99 -25.29 -22.37 -2.48
CA LEU A 99 -25.93 -21.70 -1.35
C LEU A 99 -25.61 -22.35 0.00
N ALA A 100 -25.32 -23.66 0.04
CA ALA A 100 -24.94 -24.36 1.26
C ALA A 100 -23.57 -23.89 1.80
N TRP A 101 -22.71 -23.35 0.92
CA TRP A 101 -21.44 -22.74 1.33
C TRP A 101 -21.64 -21.57 2.31
N GLN A 102 -22.75 -20.85 2.20
CA GLN A 102 -23.03 -19.68 3.07
C GLN A 102 -23.06 -20.07 4.55
N GLN A 103 -23.68 -21.19 4.92
CA GLN A 103 -23.69 -21.63 6.32
C GLN A 103 -22.28 -22.04 6.79
N THR A 104 -21.55 -22.80 5.98
CA THR A 104 -20.16 -23.17 6.28
C THR A 104 -19.29 -21.93 6.49
N PHE A 105 -19.49 -20.91 5.66
CA PHE A 105 -18.77 -19.62 5.76
C PHE A 105 -19.12 -18.88 7.08
N ILE A 106 -20.40 -18.81 7.46
CA ILE A 106 -20.83 -18.17 8.71
C ILE A 106 -20.24 -18.86 9.92
N ASP A 107 -20.32 -20.21 9.97
CA ASP A 107 -19.79 -21.00 11.07
C ASP A 107 -18.27 -20.82 11.23
N ALA A 108 -17.54 -20.82 10.11
CA ALA A 108 -16.10 -20.58 10.11
C ALA A 108 -15.74 -19.15 10.56
N CYS A 109 -16.50 -18.15 10.16
CA CYS A 109 -16.33 -16.77 10.62
C CYS A 109 -16.52 -16.67 12.14
N GLN A 110 -17.58 -17.28 12.69
CA GLN A 110 -17.84 -17.30 14.13
C GLN A 110 -16.71 -17.97 14.91
N GLN A 111 -16.19 -19.11 14.42
CA GLN A 111 -15.03 -19.79 15.01
C GLN A 111 -13.76 -18.93 15.02
N ALA A 112 -13.59 -18.06 14.01
CA ALA A 112 -12.50 -17.09 13.94
C ALA A 112 -12.74 -15.82 14.76
N GLY A 113 -13.91 -15.66 15.38
CA GLY A 113 -14.31 -14.45 16.12
C GLY A 113 -14.69 -13.26 15.22
N ILE A 114 -15.12 -13.56 14.00
CA ILE A 114 -15.59 -12.57 13.01
C ILE A 114 -17.11 -12.52 13.04
N GLU A 115 -17.66 -11.31 13.23
CA GLU A 115 -19.10 -11.09 13.12
C GLU A 115 -19.55 -11.31 11.67
N ALA A 116 -20.50 -12.21 11.46
CA ALA A 116 -21.03 -12.59 10.16
C ALA A 116 -22.57 -12.63 10.24
N THR A 117 -23.23 -11.65 9.61
CA THR A 117 -24.68 -11.48 9.65
C THR A 117 -25.29 -11.86 8.32
N PRO A 118 -26.13 -12.91 8.25
CA PRO A 118 -26.84 -13.26 7.02
C PRO A 118 -27.88 -12.19 6.67
N LEU A 119 -28.01 -11.89 5.39
CA LEU A 119 -28.95 -10.91 4.82
C LEU A 119 -29.79 -11.54 3.73
N SER A 120 -31.09 -11.21 3.69
CA SER A 120 -31.94 -11.50 2.54
C SER A 120 -31.47 -10.72 1.29
N PRO A 121 -31.83 -11.17 0.07
CA PRO A 121 -31.53 -10.42 -1.15
C PRO A 121 -32.01 -8.98 -1.12
N GLN A 122 -33.23 -8.73 -0.61
CA GLN A 122 -33.79 -7.39 -0.51
C GLN A 122 -33.00 -6.51 0.47
N GLU A 123 -32.54 -7.07 1.58
CA GLU A 123 -31.74 -6.34 2.55
C GLU A 123 -30.35 -6.00 1.98
N ALA A 124 -29.72 -6.95 1.29
CA ALA A 124 -28.43 -6.71 0.64
C ALA A 124 -28.53 -5.61 -0.43
N LEU A 125 -29.56 -5.62 -1.28
CA LEU A 125 -29.82 -4.59 -2.30
C LEU A 125 -30.11 -3.21 -1.70
N ARG A 126 -30.79 -3.15 -0.54
CA ARG A 126 -31.00 -1.87 0.16
C ARG A 126 -29.70 -1.27 0.70
N ARG A 127 -28.80 -2.12 1.22
CA ARG A 127 -27.52 -1.68 1.79
C ARG A 127 -26.51 -1.32 0.71
N GLU A 128 -26.51 -2.08 -0.38
CA GLU A 128 -25.62 -1.88 -1.51
C GLU A 128 -26.38 -2.07 -2.85
N PRO A 129 -26.91 -0.98 -3.40
CA PRO A 129 -27.67 -1.06 -4.66
C PRO A 129 -26.87 -1.52 -5.89
N ALA A 130 -25.53 -1.47 -5.82
CA ALA A 130 -24.68 -1.88 -6.94
C ALA A 130 -24.55 -3.40 -7.08
N VAL A 131 -24.87 -4.20 -6.06
CA VAL A 131 -24.75 -5.66 -6.13
C VAL A 131 -25.67 -6.24 -7.22
N ASN A 132 -25.26 -7.38 -7.76
CA ASN A 132 -26.03 -8.10 -8.76
C ASN A 132 -27.44 -8.46 -8.20
N PRO A 133 -28.53 -8.00 -8.84
CA PRO A 133 -29.88 -8.19 -8.34
C PRO A 133 -30.37 -9.65 -8.36
N THR A 134 -29.63 -10.55 -9.03
CA THR A 134 -29.96 -11.99 -9.07
C THR A 134 -29.40 -12.77 -7.87
N LEU A 135 -28.76 -12.08 -6.89
CA LEU A 135 -28.18 -12.75 -5.71
C LEU A 135 -29.24 -13.54 -4.94
N LEU A 136 -28.83 -14.71 -4.44
CA LEU A 136 -29.67 -15.61 -3.62
C LEU A 136 -29.63 -15.24 -2.13
N GLY A 137 -28.59 -14.57 -1.70
CA GLY A 137 -28.40 -14.10 -0.33
C GLY A 137 -27.04 -13.44 -0.17
N ALA A 138 -26.79 -12.87 1.01
CA ALA A 138 -25.49 -12.28 1.36
C ALA A 138 -25.15 -12.48 2.83
N VAL A 139 -23.88 -12.34 3.17
CA VAL A 139 -23.40 -12.27 4.54
C VAL A 139 -22.61 -10.97 4.72
N GLN A 140 -23.01 -10.15 5.68
CA GLN A 140 -22.27 -8.94 6.04
C GLN A 140 -21.18 -9.26 7.05
N VAL A 141 -19.98 -8.69 6.83
CA VAL A 141 -18.81 -8.84 7.71
C VAL A 141 -18.15 -7.47 7.95
N PRO A 142 -17.31 -7.31 9.01
CA PRO A 142 -16.65 -6.05 9.32
C PRO A 142 -15.38 -5.80 8.47
N ASP A 143 -15.48 -5.97 7.15
CA ASP A 143 -14.46 -5.52 6.21
C ASP A 143 -14.45 -3.98 6.18
N GLY A 144 -13.47 -3.39 5.53
CA GLY A 144 -13.36 -1.96 5.32
C GLY A 144 -12.38 -1.68 4.20
N THR A 145 -12.12 -0.41 3.94
CA THR A 145 -11.02 -0.02 3.05
C THR A 145 -9.92 0.70 3.81
N ILE A 146 -8.72 0.60 3.31
CA ILE A 146 -7.54 1.22 3.90
C ILE A 146 -6.66 1.82 2.79
N ASP A 147 -6.26 3.07 2.95
CA ASP A 147 -5.27 3.70 2.07
C ASP A 147 -3.87 3.24 2.48
N PRO A 148 -3.21 2.38 1.68
CA PRO A 148 -1.91 1.82 2.04
C PRO A 148 -0.78 2.85 2.00
N PHE A 149 -0.90 3.89 1.18
CA PHE A 149 0.10 4.94 1.08
C PHE A 149 0.07 5.83 2.32
N ARG A 150 -1.12 6.26 2.72
CA ARG A 150 -1.34 7.06 3.94
C ARG A 150 -0.93 6.29 5.18
N LEU A 151 -1.29 5.01 5.25
CA LEU A 151 -0.89 4.12 6.34
C LEU A 151 0.63 4.04 6.48
N THR A 152 1.33 3.82 5.36
CA THR A 152 2.80 3.71 5.36
C THR A 152 3.44 5.04 5.74
N ALA A 153 2.96 6.16 5.16
CA ALA A 153 3.46 7.50 5.47
C ALA A 153 3.26 7.88 6.95
N ALA A 154 2.11 7.53 7.54
CA ALA A 154 1.83 7.79 8.95
C ALA A 154 2.75 6.97 9.88
N ASN A 155 3.05 5.71 9.55
CA ASN A 155 4.03 4.91 10.30
C ASN A 155 5.44 5.50 10.21
N MET A 156 5.86 5.95 9.00
CA MET A 156 7.16 6.60 8.82
C MET A 156 7.25 7.93 9.59
N LEU A 157 6.17 8.71 9.60
CA LEU A 157 6.11 9.96 10.35
C LEU A 157 6.25 9.71 11.86
N ASP A 158 5.51 8.74 12.41
CA ASP A 158 5.64 8.36 13.83
C ASP A 158 7.05 7.84 14.14
N ALA A 159 7.64 7.03 13.28
CA ALA A 159 9.03 6.58 13.44
C ALA A 159 10.02 7.76 13.50
N ARG A 160 9.88 8.75 12.61
CA ARG A 160 10.72 9.96 12.60
C ARG A 160 10.52 10.83 13.83
N GLU A 161 9.28 11.02 14.29
CA GLU A 161 8.95 11.74 15.52
C GLU A 161 9.58 11.08 16.76
N HIS A 162 9.89 9.77 16.70
CA HIS A 162 10.61 9.01 17.73
C HIS A 162 12.10 8.78 17.42
N GLY A 163 12.67 9.53 16.46
CA GLY A 163 14.12 9.55 16.20
C GLY A 163 14.64 8.59 15.14
N ALA A 164 13.79 7.85 14.42
CA ALA A 164 14.22 7.04 13.29
C ALA A 164 14.68 7.91 12.11
N GLN A 165 15.71 7.46 11.41
CA GLN A 165 16.13 8.01 10.12
C GLN A 165 15.53 7.16 8.98
N ILE A 166 15.12 7.84 7.91
CA ILE A 166 14.52 7.19 6.74
C ILE A 166 15.22 7.71 5.50
N LEU A 167 15.83 6.80 4.74
CA LEU A 167 16.50 7.08 3.48
C LEU A 167 15.69 6.46 2.34
N THR A 168 15.05 7.30 1.54
CA THR A 168 14.42 6.91 0.27
C THR A 168 15.36 7.22 -0.91
N GLY A 169 15.19 6.53 -2.04
CA GLY A 169 16.11 6.62 -3.17
C GLY A 169 17.49 6.01 -2.90
N CYS A 170 17.61 5.19 -1.86
CA CYS A 170 18.84 4.54 -1.44
C CYS A 170 18.72 3.02 -1.56
N GLU A 171 19.52 2.43 -2.42
CA GLU A 171 19.52 0.99 -2.69
C GLU A 171 20.58 0.26 -1.87
N VAL A 172 20.17 -0.80 -1.17
CA VAL A 172 21.12 -1.73 -0.55
C VAL A 172 21.70 -2.61 -1.65
N THR A 173 23.01 -2.54 -1.84
CA THR A 173 23.77 -3.25 -2.87
C THR A 173 24.62 -4.40 -2.32
N GLY A 174 24.66 -4.56 -1.00
CA GLY A 174 25.39 -5.65 -0.35
C GLY A 174 25.19 -5.68 1.15
N LEU A 175 25.46 -6.81 1.77
CA LEU A 175 25.53 -6.98 3.22
C LEU A 175 26.99 -7.06 3.67
N LEU A 176 27.31 -6.38 4.77
CA LEU A 176 28.65 -6.43 5.37
C LEU A 176 28.72 -7.59 6.36
N ARG A 177 29.74 -8.41 6.24
CA ARG A 177 29.95 -9.58 7.10
C ARG A 177 31.28 -9.50 7.85
N ARG A 178 31.28 -10.05 9.06
CA ARG A 178 32.49 -10.38 9.85
C ARG A 178 32.35 -11.81 10.35
N GLY A 179 32.97 -12.76 9.63
CA GLY A 179 32.71 -14.19 9.86
C GLY A 179 31.24 -14.50 9.64
N ASP A 180 30.64 -15.14 10.61
CA ASP A 180 29.24 -15.59 10.59
C ASP A 180 28.26 -14.52 11.12
N ARG A 181 28.62 -13.25 11.01
CA ARG A 181 27.77 -12.13 11.46
C ARG A 181 27.61 -11.06 10.39
N VAL A 182 26.37 -10.70 10.10
CA VAL A 182 26.04 -9.46 9.37
C VAL A 182 26.17 -8.28 10.34
N CYS A 183 26.94 -7.26 9.94
CA CYS A 183 27.24 -6.10 10.77
C CYS A 183 26.94 -4.75 10.10
N GLY A 184 26.23 -4.77 8.96
CA GLY A 184 25.84 -3.57 8.23
C GLY A 184 25.50 -3.82 6.78
N VAL A 185 25.44 -2.74 6.00
CA VAL A 185 25.04 -2.76 4.60
C VAL A 185 25.93 -1.84 3.75
N GLN A 186 26.07 -2.17 2.47
CA GLN A 186 26.50 -1.25 1.43
C GLN A 186 25.28 -0.62 0.78
N VAL A 187 25.31 0.69 0.56
CA VAL A 187 24.16 1.46 0.03
C VAL A 187 24.64 2.34 -1.11
N TYR A 188 23.85 2.39 -2.17
CA TYR A 188 24.01 3.36 -3.25
C TYR A 188 22.89 4.40 -3.17
N ASP A 189 23.26 5.65 -2.91
CA ASP A 189 22.35 6.79 -2.93
C ASP A 189 22.15 7.26 -4.37
N ARG A 190 20.94 7.07 -4.91
CA ARG A 190 20.60 7.36 -6.30
C ARG A 190 20.48 8.85 -6.58
N GLN A 191 20.21 9.67 -5.55
CA GLN A 191 20.09 11.12 -5.69
C GLN A 191 21.46 11.79 -5.68
N LEU A 192 22.34 11.33 -4.79
CA LEU A 192 23.71 11.85 -4.66
C LEU A 192 24.72 11.12 -5.55
N HIS A 193 24.33 10.03 -6.21
CA HIS A 193 25.19 9.14 -6.98
C HIS A 193 26.43 8.67 -6.20
N GLN A 194 26.23 8.31 -4.93
CA GLN A 194 27.33 7.94 -4.02
C GLN A 194 27.08 6.60 -3.35
N ALA A 195 28.13 5.79 -3.27
CA ALA A 195 28.14 4.58 -2.45
C ALA A 195 28.54 4.93 -1.01
N ARG A 196 27.86 4.32 -0.03
CA ARG A 196 28.14 4.47 1.41
C ARG A 196 28.13 3.11 2.08
N THR A 197 28.86 3.02 3.19
CA THR A 197 28.90 1.85 4.08
C THR A 197 28.28 2.25 5.42
N LEU A 198 27.30 1.48 5.90
CA LEU A 198 26.58 1.74 7.14
C LEU A 198 26.64 0.52 8.05
N TYR A 199 26.97 0.72 9.32
CA TYR A 199 27.15 -0.34 10.32
C TYR A 199 25.98 -0.37 11.32
N ALA A 200 25.53 -1.59 11.65
CA ALA A 200 24.45 -1.80 12.61
C ALA A 200 24.68 -3.04 13.48
N GLY A 201 24.03 -3.07 14.64
CA GLY A 201 23.95 -4.25 15.50
C GLY A 201 23.09 -5.36 14.92
N MET A 202 21.99 -4.98 14.25
CA MET A 202 21.04 -5.87 13.58
C MET A 202 20.63 -5.31 12.22
N VAL A 203 20.45 -6.19 11.25
CA VAL A 203 19.88 -5.87 9.93
C VAL A 203 18.59 -6.68 9.74
N VAL A 204 17.50 -5.99 9.41
CA VAL A 204 16.18 -6.57 9.18
C VAL A 204 15.84 -6.47 7.70
N ASN A 205 15.71 -7.61 7.04
CA ASN A 205 15.24 -7.70 5.66
C ASN A 205 13.71 -7.70 5.63
N ALA A 206 13.13 -6.57 5.28
CA ALA A 206 11.69 -6.36 5.07
C ALA A 206 11.39 -5.99 3.61
N ALA A 207 12.23 -6.44 2.66
CA ALA A 207 12.19 -6.08 1.25
C ALA A 207 11.08 -6.81 0.44
N GLY A 208 10.12 -7.49 1.12
CA GLY A 208 9.01 -8.16 0.46
C GLY A 208 9.47 -9.19 -0.55
N ILE A 209 8.97 -9.12 -1.79
CA ILE A 209 9.33 -10.07 -2.85
C ILE A 209 10.83 -10.03 -3.22
N TRP A 210 11.51 -8.92 -3.00
CA TRP A 210 12.97 -8.79 -3.22
C TRP A 210 13.81 -9.32 -2.05
N GLY A 211 13.16 -9.84 -0.99
CA GLY A 211 13.85 -10.36 0.20
C GLY A 211 14.83 -11.49 -0.09
N GLN A 212 14.59 -12.29 -1.12
CA GLN A 212 15.52 -13.32 -1.60
C GLN A 212 16.84 -12.69 -2.07
N ARG A 213 16.79 -11.65 -2.93
CA ARG A 213 18.00 -10.94 -3.43
C ARG A 213 18.82 -10.34 -2.29
N ILE A 214 18.17 -9.84 -1.25
CA ILE A 214 18.88 -9.30 -0.07
C ILE A 214 19.55 -10.43 0.73
N ALA A 215 18.91 -11.58 0.89
CA ALA A 215 19.50 -12.73 1.58
C ALA A 215 20.71 -13.31 0.81
N GLU A 216 20.66 -13.31 -0.51
CA GLU A 216 21.74 -13.76 -1.39
C GLU A 216 23.04 -12.95 -1.20
N TYR A 217 22.97 -11.68 -0.77
CA TYR A 217 24.16 -10.88 -0.41
C TYR A 217 24.92 -11.42 0.82
N ALA A 218 24.32 -12.31 1.59
CA ALA A 218 24.96 -13.03 2.70
C ALA A 218 25.14 -14.54 2.41
N ASP A 219 25.02 -14.95 1.16
CA ASP A 219 25.05 -16.36 0.70
C ASP A 219 23.93 -17.20 1.32
N LEU A 220 22.81 -16.57 1.69
CA LEU A 220 21.65 -17.23 2.30
C LEU A 220 20.57 -17.49 1.26
N ARG A 221 19.88 -18.62 1.39
CA ARG A 221 18.82 -19.01 0.46
C ARG A 221 17.44 -18.86 1.10
N ILE A 222 16.59 -18.08 0.46
CA ILE A 222 15.14 -17.99 0.73
C ILE A 222 14.44 -18.29 -0.58
N THR A 223 13.51 -19.25 -0.59
CA THR A 223 12.74 -19.56 -1.80
C THR A 223 11.44 -18.78 -1.80
N MET A 224 11.37 -17.79 -2.68
CA MET A 224 10.16 -16.98 -2.89
C MET A 224 9.33 -17.55 -4.04
N PHE A 225 7.99 -17.48 -3.91
CA PHE A 225 7.04 -17.85 -4.95
C PHE A 225 6.26 -16.61 -5.39
N PRO A 226 6.71 -15.91 -6.43
CA PRO A 226 6.05 -14.70 -6.87
C PRO A 226 4.65 -14.99 -7.44
N ALA A 227 3.62 -14.38 -6.87
CA ALA A 227 2.25 -14.47 -7.39
C ALA A 227 1.77 -13.08 -7.78
N LYS A 228 1.75 -12.81 -9.09
CA LYS A 228 1.24 -11.57 -9.67
C LYS A 228 -0.28 -11.51 -9.52
N GLY A 229 -0.82 -10.34 -9.18
CA GLY A 229 -2.23 -10.06 -9.16
C GLY A 229 -2.53 -8.70 -9.79
N SER A 230 -3.43 -8.68 -10.76
CA SER A 230 -3.82 -7.50 -11.52
C SER A 230 -5.13 -6.92 -11.03
N LEU A 231 -5.30 -5.61 -11.16
CA LEU A 231 -6.45 -4.83 -10.69
C LEU A 231 -6.83 -3.77 -11.71
N LEU A 232 -8.13 -3.40 -11.72
CA LEU A 232 -8.65 -2.28 -12.50
C LEU A 232 -9.20 -1.20 -11.57
N ILE A 233 -8.97 0.05 -11.95
CA ILE A 233 -9.56 1.23 -11.31
C ILE A 233 -10.66 1.76 -12.22
N LEU A 234 -11.86 1.92 -11.66
CA LEU A 234 -13.03 2.47 -12.34
C LEU A 234 -13.07 4.00 -12.26
N VAL A 235 -13.74 4.64 -13.21
CA VAL A 235 -13.76 6.11 -13.35
C VAL A 235 -14.38 6.84 -12.15
N HIS A 236 -15.27 6.19 -11.44
CA HIS A 236 -15.93 6.73 -10.24
C HIS A 236 -16.28 5.60 -9.27
N ARG A 237 -16.66 5.98 -8.09
CA ARG A 237 -17.12 5.06 -7.06
C ARG A 237 -18.50 4.52 -7.43
N ILE A 238 -18.62 3.21 -7.63
CA ILE A 238 -19.86 2.52 -8.02
C ILE A 238 -20.49 1.74 -6.87
N ASN A 239 -19.75 1.48 -5.79
CA ASN A 239 -20.20 0.74 -4.60
C ASN A 239 -19.79 1.45 -3.32
N ASN A 240 -20.56 1.24 -2.25
CA ASN A 240 -20.30 1.82 -0.93
C ASN A 240 -19.73 0.79 0.06
N LEU A 241 -20.11 -0.46 -0.08
CA LEU A 241 -19.61 -1.59 0.70
C LEU A 241 -18.60 -2.37 -0.14
N VAL A 242 -17.67 -3.07 0.52
CA VAL A 242 -16.86 -4.08 -0.19
C VAL A 242 -17.76 -5.22 -0.62
N ILE A 243 -17.66 -5.67 -1.88
CA ILE A 243 -18.45 -6.78 -2.40
C ILE A 243 -17.52 -7.95 -2.71
N ASN A 244 -17.79 -9.11 -2.10
CA ASN A 244 -17.08 -10.37 -2.30
C ASN A 244 -18.05 -11.46 -2.77
N ARG A 245 -17.51 -12.54 -3.39
CA ARG A 245 -18.26 -13.79 -3.64
C ARG A 245 -18.24 -14.69 -2.42
N CYS A 246 -19.40 -15.22 -2.02
CA CYS A 246 -19.54 -16.22 -0.96
C CYS A 246 -19.30 -17.62 -1.50
N ARG A 247 -18.05 -17.92 -1.84
CA ARG A 247 -17.59 -19.20 -2.38
C ARG A 247 -16.11 -19.43 -2.04
N LYS A 248 -15.57 -20.58 -2.44
CA LYS A 248 -14.10 -20.77 -2.39
C LYS A 248 -13.40 -19.64 -3.17
N PRO A 249 -12.39 -18.98 -2.59
CA PRO A 249 -11.72 -17.84 -3.22
C PRO A 249 -11.23 -18.12 -4.64
N ALA A 250 -11.58 -17.25 -5.58
CA ALA A 250 -11.18 -17.29 -6.97
C ALA A 250 -10.72 -15.90 -7.47
N ASP A 251 -10.37 -15.79 -8.76
CA ASP A 251 -9.94 -14.53 -9.37
C ASP A 251 -11.10 -13.54 -9.48
N ALA A 252 -10.78 -12.24 -9.39
CA ALA A 252 -11.70 -11.11 -9.54
C ALA A 252 -12.93 -11.12 -8.60
N ASP A 253 -12.82 -11.74 -7.45
CA ASP A 253 -13.92 -11.91 -6.48
C ASP A 253 -14.18 -10.70 -5.59
N ILE A 254 -13.42 -9.61 -5.68
CA ILE A 254 -13.47 -8.52 -4.72
C ILE A 254 -13.59 -7.17 -5.43
N LEU A 255 -14.70 -6.47 -5.21
CA LEU A 255 -14.91 -5.08 -5.62
C LEU A 255 -14.83 -4.17 -4.39
N VAL A 256 -13.88 -3.24 -4.39
CA VAL A 256 -13.54 -2.39 -3.22
C VAL A 256 -13.84 -0.94 -3.56
N PRO A 257 -14.62 -0.21 -2.73
CA PRO A 257 -14.71 1.25 -2.84
C PRO A 257 -13.43 1.90 -2.32
N GLY A 258 -13.00 3.00 -2.91
CA GLY A 258 -11.81 3.72 -2.45
C GLY A 258 -11.91 5.22 -2.73
N ASP A 259 -12.10 6.04 -1.71
CA ASP A 259 -12.28 7.49 -1.82
C ASP A 259 -13.26 7.86 -2.96
N THR A 260 -12.76 8.28 -4.12
CA THR A 260 -13.55 8.76 -5.27
C THR A 260 -13.77 7.71 -6.37
N ILE A 261 -13.18 6.51 -6.24
CA ILE A 261 -13.17 5.47 -7.29
C ILE A 261 -13.59 4.11 -6.71
N SER A 262 -13.76 3.12 -7.57
CA SER A 262 -13.85 1.71 -7.17
C SER A 262 -12.77 0.88 -7.86
N LEU A 263 -12.37 -0.23 -7.22
CA LEU A 263 -11.34 -1.14 -7.71
C LEU A 263 -11.88 -2.56 -7.76
N ILE A 264 -11.63 -3.27 -8.87
CA ILE A 264 -11.87 -4.71 -8.97
C ILE A 264 -10.54 -5.47 -9.01
N GLY A 265 -10.46 -6.56 -8.30
CA GLY A 265 -9.28 -7.44 -8.25
C GLY A 265 -9.47 -8.65 -7.34
N THR A 266 -8.51 -9.53 -7.35
CA THR A 266 -7.29 -9.60 -8.15
C THR A 266 -7.28 -10.88 -8.97
N THR A 267 -6.51 -10.89 -10.07
CA THR A 267 -6.06 -12.15 -10.65
C THR A 267 -5.01 -12.82 -9.78
N SER A 268 -4.66 -14.07 -10.05
CA SER A 268 -3.54 -14.74 -9.40
C SER A 268 -2.79 -15.60 -10.40
N MET A 269 -1.60 -15.13 -10.80
CA MET A 269 -0.75 -15.82 -11.77
C MET A 269 0.65 -15.99 -11.18
N HIS A 270 1.20 -17.19 -11.27
CA HIS A 270 2.59 -17.45 -10.93
C HIS A 270 3.50 -16.88 -12.01
N ILE A 271 4.55 -16.18 -11.61
CA ILE A 271 5.55 -15.62 -12.53
C ILE A 271 6.96 -16.07 -12.11
N PRO A 272 7.91 -16.17 -13.05
CA PRO A 272 9.32 -16.38 -12.72
C PRO A 272 9.88 -15.28 -11.81
N TYR A 273 10.85 -15.63 -10.97
CA TYR A 273 11.42 -14.68 -10.01
C TYR A 273 12.21 -13.54 -10.69
N ASP A 274 12.79 -13.75 -11.85
CA ASP A 274 13.46 -12.75 -12.66
C ASP A 274 12.52 -11.75 -13.33
N GLU A 275 11.22 -12.07 -13.42
CA GLU A 275 10.18 -11.19 -13.97
C GLU A 275 9.46 -10.31 -12.92
N ILE A 276 9.84 -10.37 -11.63
CA ILE A 276 9.13 -9.64 -10.55
C ILE A 276 9.15 -8.12 -10.71
N ASP A 277 10.08 -7.58 -11.47
CA ASP A 277 10.19 -6.15 -11.75
C ASP A 277 9.36 -5.74 -12.97
N ASP A 278 8.97 -6.67 -13.87
CA ASP A 278 8.05 -6.43 -14.99
C ASP A 278 6.59 -6.74 -14.60
N ASN A 279 5.89 -5.72 -14.15
CA ASN A 279 4.53 -5.80 -13.64
C ASN A 279 3.48 -5.31 -14.66
N ARG A 280 3.64 -5.65 -15.94
CA ARG A 280 2.63 -5.30 -16.96
C ARG A 280 1.37 -6.14 -16.80
N VAL A 281 0.21 -5.49 -16.97
CA VAL A 281 -1.10 -6.17 -17.02
C VAL A 281 -1.40 -6.57 -18.45
N THR A 282 -1.86 -7.79 -18.65
CA THR A 282 -2.22 -8.31 -19.98
C THR A 282 -3.71 -8.06 -20.29
N ALA A 283 -4.07 -8.04 -21.57
CA ALA A 283 -5.47 -7.94 -21.99
C ALA A 283 -6.34 -9.08 -21.43
N ALA A 284 -5.82 -10.30 -21.40
CA ALA A 284 -6.52 -11.46 -20.83
C ALA A 284 -6.85 -11.31 -19.34
N GLU A 285 -5.95 -10.68 -18.57
CA GLU A 285 -6.21 -10.35 -17.15
C GLU A 285 -7.31 -9.29 -17.05
N VAL A 286 -7.30 -8.27 -17.92
CA VAL A 286 -8.35 -7.25 -17.97
C VAL A 286 -9.71 -7.87 -18.28
N ASP A 287 -9.80 -8.73 -19.30
CA ASP A 287 -11.02 -9.42 -19.69
C ASP A 287 -11.58 -10.30 -18.55
N THR A 288 -10.69 -10.97 -17.81
CA THR A 288 -11.08 -11.76 -16.65
C THR A 288 -11.66 -10.90 -15.53
N LEU A 289 -11.01 -9.77 -15.22
CA LEU A 289 -11.46 -8.83 -14.18
C LEU A 289 -12.80 -8.20 -14.54
N LEU A 290 -13.03 -7.87 -15.81
CA LEU A 290 -14.30 -7.32 -16.28
C LEU A 290 -15.42 -8.34 -16.20
N ARG A 291 -15.22 -9.53 -16.76
CA ARG A 291 -16.23 -10.59 -16.80
C ARG A 291 -16.69 -11.03 -15.40
N GLU A 292 -15.75 -11.23 -14.47
CA GLU A 292 -16.09 -11.64 -13.10
C GLU A 292 -16.61 -10.47 -12.27
N GLY A 293 -16.10 -9.26 -12.53
CA GLY A 293 -16.57 -8.04 -11.84
C GLY A 293 -18.01 -7.67 -12.21
N GLU A 294 -18.44 -7.87 -13.46
CA GLU A 294 -19.85 -7.70 -13.87
C GLU A 294 -20.81 -8.62 -13.13
N LYS A 295 -20.34 -9.81 -12.73
CA LYS A 295 -21.14 -10.73 -11.90
C LYS A 295 -21.35 -10.17 -10.49
N LEU A 296 -20.38 -9.44 -9.93
CA LEU A 296 -20.53 -8.78 -8.62
C LEU A 296 -21.46 -7.57 -8.72
N ALA A 297 -21.22 -6.71 -9.71
CA ALA A 297 -21.93 -5.45 -9.91
C ALA A 297 -22.13 -5.21 -11.43
N PRO A 298 -23.32 -5.46 -11.98
CA PRO A 298 -23.57 -5.35 -13.42
C PRO A 298 -23.31 -3.98 -14.03
N VAL A 299 -23.33 -2.92 -13.22
CA VAL A 299 -22.98 -1.55 -13.65
C VAL A 299 -21.52 -1.45 -14.13
N MET A 300 -20.66 -2.37 -13.73
CA MET A 300 -19.26 -2.42 -14.17
C MET A 300 -19.11 -2.52 -15.69
N GLY A 301 -19.93 -3.31 -16.37
CA GLY A 301 -19.88 -3.49 -17.83
C GLY A 301 -20.13 -2.21 -18.63
N ARG A 302 -20.67 -1.16 -17.99
CA ARG A 302 -20.90 0.16 -18.59
C ARG A 302 -20.05 1.26 -17.96
N THR A 303 -19.20 0.90 -16.99
CA THR A 303 -18.35 1.86 -16.28
C THR A 303 -16.98 1.91 -16.95
N ARG A 304 -16.54 3.10 -17.29
CA ARG A 304 -15.22 3.31 -17.87
C ARG A 304 -14.11 2.89 -16.88
N ILE A 305 -13.05 2.28 -17.41
CA ILE A 305 -11.84 1.97 -16.65
C ILE A 305 -10.84 3.11 -16.81
N LEU A 306 -10.24 3.56 -15.70
CA LEU A 306 -9.21 4.60 -15.72
C LEU A 306 -7.83 4.05 -16.00
N ARG A 307 -7.48 2.93 -15.35
CA ARG A 307 -6.19 2.29 -15.48
C ARG A 307 -6.20 0.87 -14.91
N ALA A 308 -5.23 0.06 -15.36
CA ALA A 308 -4.87 -1.20 -14.75
C ALA A 308 -3.52 -1.09 -14.02
N TYR A 309 -3.30 -1.94 -13.03
CA TYR A 309 -2.00 -2.12 -12.38
C TYR A 309 -1.90 -3.51 -11.77
N SER A 310 -0.67 -3.94 -11.48
CA SER A 310 -0.43 -5.23 -10.83
C SER A 310 0.58 -5.13 -9.71
N GLY A 311 0.52 -6.08 -8.80
CA GLY A 311 1.49 -6.28 -7.74
C GLY A 311 1.90 -7.74 -7.62
N VAL A 312 3.09 -7.99 -7.06
CA VAL A 312 3.59 -9.35 -6.82
C VAL A 312 3.54 -9.65 -5.33
N ARG A 313 2.81 -10.70 -4.96
CA ARG A 313 2.71 -11.16 -3.57
C ARG A 313 4.00 -11.87 -3.16
N PRO A 314 4.58 -11.53 -2.00
CA PRO A 314 5.79 -12.18 -1.50
C PRO A 314 5.42 -13.49 -0.76
N LEU A 315 5.03 -14.52 -1.50
CA LEU A 315 4.78 -15.83 -0.93
C LEU A 315 6.11 -16.56 -0.70
N VAL A 316 6.20 -17.30 0.40
CA VAL A 316 7.41 -18.06 0.76
C VAL A 316 7.02 -19.53 0.94
N ALA A 317 7.83 -20.45 0.41
CA ALA A 317 7.70 -21.86 0.75
C ALA A 317 7.94 -22.05 2.25
N SER A 318 7.12 -22.88 2.89
CA SER A 318 7.58 -23.53 4.12
C SER A 318 8.77 -24.40 3.77
N ASP A 319 9.75 -24.50 4.65
CA ASP A 319 10.95 -25.36 4.43
C ASP A 319 10.60 -26.82 4.10
N ASN A 320 9.34 -27.22 4.28
CA ASN A 320 8.81 -28.58 4.07
C ASN A 320 8.10 -28.79 2.72
N ASP A 321 7.86 -27.74 1.90
CA ASP A 321 7.22 -27.89 0.57
C ASP A 321 7.90 -27.05 -0.50
N PRO A 322 9.00 -27.56 -1.11
CA PRO A 322 9.67 -26.88 -2.22
C PRO A 322 8.81 -26.75 -3.48
N SER A 323 7.68 -27.50 -3.56
CA SER A 323 6.81 -27.48 -4.75
C SER A 323 5.88 -26.26 -4.80
N GLY A 324 5.77 -25.49 -3.72
CA GLY A 324 4.92 -24.31 -3.62
C GLY A 324 3.40 -24.56 -3.65
N ARG A 325 2.96 -25.82 -3.61
CA ARG A 325 1.53 -26.16 -3.65
C ARG A 325 0.79 -25.84 -2.38
N SER A 326 1.50 -25.83 -1.24
CA SER A 326 0.99 -25.46 0.09
C SER A 326 1.58 -24.14 0.60
N VAL A 327 1.85 -23.19 -0.30
CA VAL A 327 2.47 -21.91 0.07
C VAL A 327 1.59 -21.15 1.06
N SER A 328 2.08 -21.02 2.29
CA SER A 328 1.40 -20.28 3.34
C SER A 328 1.28 -18.80 2.96
N ARG A 329 0.10 -18.21 3.24
CA ARG A 329 -0.12 -16.75 3.24
C ARG A 329 0.05 -16.15 4.65
N GLY A 330 0.58 -16.94 5.58
CA GLY A 330 0.91 -16.53 6.94
C GLY A 330 2.13 -15.62 7.01
N ILE A 331 2.42 -15.17 8.22
CA ILE A 331 3.62 -14.39 8.53
C ILE A 331 4.81 -15.31 8.63
N VAL A 332 5.90 -15.00 7.94
CA VAL A 332 7.15 -15.76 7.98
C VAL A 332 8.27 -14.89 8.53
N LEU A 333 8.77 -15.24 9.72
CA LEU A 333 9.94 -14.63 10.34
C LEU A 333 11.08 -15.64 10.35
N LEU A 334 12.19 -15.34 9.68
CA LEU A 334 13.39 -16.16 9.60
C LEU A 334 14.49 -15.53 10.46
N ASP A 335 14.85 -16.18 11.56
CA ASP A 335 16.04 -15.87 12.33
C ASP A 335 17.23 -16.64 11.74
N HIS A 336 18.05 -15.97 10.96
CA HIS A 336 19.17 -16.59 10.27
C HIS A 336 20.27 -17.11 11.20
N ALA A 337 20.36 -16.63 12.44
CA ALA A 337 21.26 -17.21 13.43
C ALA A 337 20.86 -18.65 13.79
N GLN A 338 19.57 -18.89 13.97
CA GLN A 338 19.04 -20.22 14.30
C GLN A 338 18.97 -21.14 13.09
N ARG A 339 18.58 -20.58 11.93
CA ARG A 339 18.36 -21.35 10.71
C ARG A 339 19.64 -21.67 9.95
N ASP A 340 20.54 -20.69 9.83
CA ASP A 340 21.67 -20.71 8.90
C ASP A 340 23.03 -20.47 9.60
N GLY A 341 23.05 -20.25 10.92
CA GLY A 341 24.26 -19.87 11.66
C GLY A 341 24.73 -18.43 11.42
N MET A 342 23.91 -17.58 10.78
CA MET A 342 24.28 -16.20 10.43
C MET A 342 23.70 -15.20 11.45
N GLU A 343 24.52 -14.71 12.35
CA GLU A 343 24.15 -13.72 13.36
C GLU A 343 23.89 -12.31 12.76
N GLY A 344 23.11 -11.48 13.48
CA GLY A 344 22.91 -10.07 13.13
C GLY A 344 21.94 -9.83 11.97
N PHE A 345 21.26 -10.88 11.47
CA PHE A 345 20.36 -10.79 10.33
C PHE A 345 19.06 -11.56 10.55
N ILE A 346 17.93 -10.92 10.24
CA ILE A 346 16.61 -11.56 10.22
C ILE A 346 15.86 -11.16 8.96
N THR A 347 14.96 -12.01 8.47
CA THR A 347 14.06 -11.72 7.36
C THR A 347 12.61 -11.88 7.81
N ILE A 348 11.77 -10.90 7.48
CA ILE A 348 10.32 -10.94 7.67
C ILE A 348 9.61 -10.74 6.34
N THR A 349 8.67 -11.63 6.02
CA THR A 349 7.94 -11.60 4.74
C THR A 349 6.59 -12.32 4.85
N GLY A 350 5.83 -12.42 3.76
CA GLY A 350 4.48 -12.98 3.77
C GLY A 350 3.44 -12.02 4.36
N GLY A 351 2.47 -12.56 5.07
CA GLY A 351 1.40 -11.79 5.70
C GLY A 351 0.48 -11.07 4.71
N LYS A 352 -0.29 -10.13 5.24
CA LYS A 352 -1.26 -9.31 4.49
C LYS A 352 -1.10 -7.84 4.89
N LEU A 353 -1.64 -6.92 4.09
CA LEU A 353 -1.50 -5.48 4.40
C LEU A 353 -1.93 -5.16 5.84
N MET A 354 -3.07 -5.65 6.32
CA MET A 354 -3.56 -5.34 7.67
C MET A 354 -2.77 -6.03 8.79
N THR A 355 -2.01 -7.10 8.51
CA THR A 355 -1.16 -7.75 9.52
C THR A 355 0.25 -7.16 9.61
N TYR A 356 0.54 -6.06 8.90
CA TYR A 356 1.86 -5.42 8.89
C TYR A 356 2.35 -5.04 10.30
N ARG A 357 1.42 -4.59 11.17
CA ARG A 357 1.75 -4.20 12.54
C ARG A 357 2.21 -5.40 13.37
N LEU A 358 1.46 -6.52 13.28
CA LEU A 358 1.83 -7.78 13.94
C LEU A 358 3.16 -8.31 13.43
N MET A 359 3.39 -8.25 12.11
CA MET A 359 4.70 -8.59 11.52
C MET A 359 5.81 -7.73 12.10
N ALA A 360 5.56 -6.42 12.22
CA ALA A 360 6.53 -5.48 12.78
C ALA A 360 6.84 -5.79 14.25
N GLU A 361 5.83 -6.08 15.05
CA GLU A 361 5.98 -6.50 16.46
C GLU A 361 6.86 -7.76 16.57
N TRP A 362 6.57 -8.81 15.79
CA TRP A 362 7.36 -10.04 15.81
C TRP A 362 8.83 -9.82 15.42
N ALA A 363 9.06 -9.03 14.36
CA ALA A 363 10.42 -8.69 13.92
C ALA A 363 11.16 -7.87 14.96
N THR A 364 10.50 -6.86 15.55
CA THR A 364 11.10 -5.99 16.56
C THR A 364 11.34 -6.74 17.86
N ASP A 365 10.46 -7.65 18.26
CA ASP A 365 10.69 -8.54 19.43
C ASP A 365 11.92 -9.42 19.25
N ALA A 366 12.12 -9.97 18.03
CA ALA A 366 13.32 -10.73 17.72
C ALA A 366 14.59 -9.86 17.79
N VAL A 367 14.54 -8.65 17.26
CA VAL A 367 15.62 -7.65 17.35
C VAL A 367 15.92 -7.29 18.81
N CYS A 368 14.89 -6.96 19.59
CA CYS A 368 15.03 -6.56 20.98
C CYS A 368 15.65 -7.67 21.83
N ARG A 369 15.24 -8.92 21.65
CA ARG A 369 15.86 -10.06 22.35
C ARG A 369 17.36 -10.17 22.06
N LYS A 370 17.78 -9.96 20.80
CA LYS A 370 19.20 -10.03 20.38
C LYS A 370 20.03 -8.86 20.85
N LEU A 371 19.41 -7.68 21.01
CA LEU A 371 20.08 -6.44 21.50
C LEU A 371 19.98 -6.25 23.02
N GLY A 372 19.22 -7.11 23.72
CA GLY A 372 19.00 -6.97 25.18
C GLY A 372 18.06 -5.81 25.55
N ASN A 373 17.21 -5.36 24.63
CA ASN A 373 16.20 -4.34 24.90
C ASN A 373 14.93 -5.02 25.45
N THR A 374 14.42 -4.53 26.58
CA THR A 374 13.24 -5.08 27.27
C THR A 374 12.00 -4.22 27.15
N THR A 375 12.07 -3.11 26.41
CA THR A 375 10.94 -2.17 26.22
C THR A 375 9.80 -2.89 25.46
N PRO A 376 8.57 -2.90 26.01
CA PRO A 376 7.44 -3.57 25.37
C PRO A 376 6.95 -2.84 24.12
N CYS A 377 6.27 -3.56 23.23
CA CYS A 377 5.55 -3.00 22.10
C CYS A 377 4.35 -2.16 22.57
N THR A 378 4.18 -0.97 22.03
CA THR A 378 3.02 -0.09 22.29
C THR A 378 2.23 0.23 21.03
N THR A 379 2.60 -0.37 19.87
CA THR A 379 2.05 0.00 18.58
C THR A 379 0.58 -0.37 18.39
N ALA A 380 0.04 -1.31 19.17
CA ALA A 380 -1.37 -1.68 19.15
C ALA A 380 -2.29 -0.62 19.79
N GLU A 381 -1.74 0.24 20.66
CA GLU A 381 -2.51 1.23 21.44
C GLU A 381 -2.21 2.66 21.00
N ALA A 382 -0.99 2.93 20.59
CA ALA A 382 -0.56 4.25 20.19
C ALA A 382 -1.17 4.68 18.84
N PRO A 383 -1.96 5.78 18.78
CA PRO A 383 -2.52 6.25 17.52
C PRO A 383 -1.42 6.74 16.58
N LEU A 384 -1.63 6.54 15.28
CA LEU A 384 -0.77 7.10 14.23
C LEU A 384 -0.97 8.62 14.12
N PRO A 385 0.06 9.40 13.77
CA PRO A 385 -0.05 10.82 13.50
C PRO A 385 -1.14 11.10 12.45
N GLY A 386 -2.05 12.02 12.75
CA GLY A 386 -3.22 12.31 11.91
C GLY A 386 -4.45 11.41 12.17
N SER A 387 -4.36 10.42 13.08
CA SER A 387 -5.47 9.54 13.45
C SER A 387 -6.45 10.19 14.44
N GLN A 388 -6.05 11.24 15.11
CA GLN A 388 -6.90 11.94 16.06
C GLN A 388 -7.78 12.97 15.34
N GLU A 389 -8.97 13.20 15.86
CA GLU A 389 -9.82 14.28 15.38
C GLU A 389 -9.29 15.64 15.85
N PRO A 390 -9.38 16.68 15.00
CA PRO A 390 -9.05 18.03 15.43
C PRO A 390 -9.95 18.44 16.60
N THR A 391 -9.38 19.12 17.58
CA THR A 391 -10.14 19.74 18.67
C THR A 391 -11.10 20.80 18.11
N GLU A 392 -12.16 21.14 18.87
CA GLU A 392 -13.11 22.17 18.43
C GLU A 392 -12.41 23.51 18.17
N SER A 393 -11.45 23.90 19.00
CA SER A 393 -10.66 25.14 18.80
C SER A 393 -9.82 25.12 17.51
N THR A 394 -9.36 23.94 17.09
CA THR A 394 -8.63 23.75 15.85
C THR A 394 -9.57 23.73 14.63
N LEU A 395 -10.75 23.16 14.75
CA LEU A 395 -11.77 23.18 13.69
C LEU A 395 -12.26 24.59 13.40
N GLN A 396 -12.36 25.46 14.42
CA GLN A 396 -12.75 26.87 14.25
C GLN A 396 -11.82 27.64 13.28
N LYS A 397 -10.52 27.28 13.25
CA LYS A 397 -9.55 27.91 12.32
C LYS A 397 -9.82 27.63 10.85
N ILE A 398 -10.52 26.54 10.55
CA ILE A 398 -10.82 26.09 9.18
C ILE A 398 -12.31 26.03 8.87
N ILE A 399 -13.18 26.47 9.80
CA ILE A 399 -14.64 26.36 9.67
C ILE A 399 -15.20 27.16 8.50
N SER A 400 -14.55 28.26 8.14
CA SER A 400 -14.93 29.12 7.02
C SER A 400 -14.62 28.54 5.64
N LEU A 401 -13.90 27.43 5.56
CA LEU A 401 -13.54 26.78 4.32
C LEU A 401 -14.71 25.97 3.74
N PRO A 402 -14.80 25.83 2.41
CA PRO A 402 -15.79 24.97 1.77
C PRO A 402 -15.78 23.56 2.36
N THR A 403 -16.97 23.03 2.65
CA THR A 403 -17.12 21.71 3.31
C THR A 403 -16.36 20.57 2.63
N PRO A 404 -16.38 20.42 1.28
CA PRO A 404 -15.62 19.35 0.63
C PRO A 404 -14.12 19.45 0.89
N LEU A 405 -13.56 20.67 0.83
CA LEU A 405 -12.14 20.92 1.06
C LEU A 405 -11.73 20.59 2.50
N ARG A 406 -12.50 21.10 3.46
CA ARG A 406 -12.28 20.83 4.88
C ARG A 406 -12.43 19.35 5.19
N GLY A 407 -13.50 18.72 4.70
CA GLY A 407 -13.79 17.30 4.92
C GLY A 407 -12.67 16.39 4.40
N SER A 408 -12.22 16.60 3.16
CA SER A 408 -11.11 15.83 2.59
C SER A 408 -9.80 16.01 3.37
N ALA A 409 -9.48 17.25 3.75
CA ALA A 409 -8.25 17.55 4.47
C ALA A 409 -8.25 16.91 5.87
N VAL A 410 -9.35 17.05 6.62
CA VAL A 410 -9.50 16.43 7.96
C VAL A 410 -9.51 14.92 7.86
N TYR A 411 -10.17 14.35 6.86
CA TYR A 411 -10.16 12.90 6.64
C TYR A 411 -8.74 12.36 6.42
N ARG A 412 -7.91 13.06 5.63
CA ARG A 412 -6.54 12.59 5.33
C ARG A 412 -5.53 12.86 6.43
N HIS A 413 -5.67 13.93 7.20
CA HIS A 413 -4.63 14.40 8.13
C HIS A 413 -5.11 14.68 9.55
N GLY A 414 -6.40 14.49 9.86
CA GLY A 414 -6.98 14.64 11.20
C GLY A 414 -6.57 15.94 11.87
N ASP A 415 -6.06 15.82 13.08
CA ASP A 415 -5.57 16.91 13.94
C ASP A 415 -4.40 17.71 13.35
N ARG A 416 -3.69 17.18 12.36
CA ARG A 416 -2.58 17.86 11.66
C ARG A 416 -3.05 18.88 10.62
N THR A 417 -4.32 18.82 10.18
CA THR A 417 -4.88 19.69 9.12
C THR A 417 -4.74 21.18 9.39
N PRO A 418 -5.01 21.71 10.60
CA PRO A 418 -4.94 23.15 10.84
C PRO A 418 -3.54 23.74 10.76
N SER A 419 -2.49 22.93 10.88
CA SER A 419 -1.10 23.40 10.83
C SER A 419 -0.71 23.98 9.46
N TRP A 420 -1.43 23.62 8.38
CA TRP A 420 -1.12 24.05 7.03
C TRP A 420 -2.31 24.66 6.27
N LEU A 421 -3.55 24.27 6.59
CA LEU A 421 -4.72 24.74 5.85
C LEU A 421 -5.16 26.14 6.27
N GLY A 422 -4.92 26.51 7.54
CA GLY A 422 -5.34 27.78 8.13
C GLY A 422 -4.47 29.00 7.77
N ASP A 423 -3.19 28.80 7.38
CA ASP A 423 -2.15 29.81 7.42
C ASP A 423 -2.30 30.96 6.42
N SER A 424 -2.67 30.67 5.17
CA SER A 424 -2.77 31.71 4.15
C SER A 424 -3.77 31.41 3.04
N ARG A 425 -4.21 32.45 2.33
CA ARG A 425 -5.06 32.30 1.14
C ARG A 425 -4.38 31.44 0.07
N GLN A 426 -3.07 31.54 -0.09
CA GLN A 426 -2.32 30.75 -1.07
C GLN A 426 -2.34 29.25 -0.72
N HIS A 427 -2.21 28.91 0.57
CA HIS A 427 -2.26 27.51 1.02
C HIS A 427 -3.63 26.87 0.79
N ARG A 428 -4.70 27.65 0.71
CA ARG A 428 -6.08 27.18 0.46
C ARG A 428 -6.39 26.98 -1.03
N SER A 429 -5.49 27.41 -1.94
CA SER A 429 -5.68 27.25 -3.38
C SER A 429 -5.67 25.77 -3.75
N LEU A 430 -6.67 25.35 -4.53
CA LEU A 430 -6.75 23.97 -5.04
C LEU A 430 -5.65 23.71 -6.07
N VAL A 431 -5.00 22.57 -5.93
CA VAL A 431 -4.03 22.01 -6.88
C VAL A 431 -4.67 20.85 -7.64
N CYS A 432 -5.44 20.01 -6.92
CA CYS A 432 -6.16 18.88 -7.49
C CYS A 432 -7.65 19.01 -7.11
N GLU A 433 -8.52 19.19 -8.10
CA GLU A 433 -9.96 19.30 -7.92
C GLU A 433 -10.61 17.94 -7.60
N CYS A 434 -10.17 16.86 -8.26
CA CYS A 434 -10.75 15.52 -8.07
C CYS A 434 -10.61 15.02 -6.63
N GLU A 435 -9.46 15.26 -5.99
CA GLU A 435 -9.13 14.81 -4.65
C GLU A 435 -9.15 15.95 -3.61
N ALA A 436 -9.56 17.15 -4.00
CA ALA A 436 -9.60 18.35 -3.17
C ALA A 436 -8.29 18.61 -2.39
N VAL A 437 -7.15 18.52 -3.10
CA VAL A 437 -5.81 18.77 -2.53
C VAL A 437 -5.41 20.22 -2.72
N THR A 438 -4.88 20.85 -1.66
CA THR A 438 -4.47 22.25 -1.67
C THR A 438 -2.95 22.41 -1.77
N ALA A 439 -2.50 23.62 -2.08
CA ALA A 439 -1.09 23.99 -2.06
C ALA A 439 -0.48 23.89 -0.65
N GLY A 440 -1.27 24.13 0.39
CA GLY A 440 -0.85 23.92 1.79
C GLY A 440 -0.60 22.45 2.10
N GLU A 441 -1.45 21.55 1.61
CA GLU A 441 -1.23 20.10 1.76
C GLU A 441 0.02 19.62 1.02
N VAL A 442 0.27 20.15 -0.19
CA VAL A 442 1.52 19.87 -0.91
C VAL A 442 2.73 20.32 -0.10
N LYS A 443 2.70 21.54 0.47
CA LYS A 443 3.77 22.05 1.32
C LYS A 443 3.99 21.16 2.55
N TYR A 444 2.92 20.81 3.25
CA TYR A 444 2.98 19.90 4.41
C TYR A 444 3.61 18.55 4.04
N ALA A 445 3.22 17.98 2.90
CA ALA A 445 3.78 16.72 2.44
C ALA A 445 5.29 16.82 2.14
N VAL A 446 5.73 17.91 1.52
CA VAL A 446 7.15 18.20 1.25
C VAL A 446 7.95 18.29 2.57
N GLU A 447 7.44 19.06 3.53
CA GLU A 447 8.16 19.32 4.79
C GLU A 447 8.17 18.12 5.76
N ASN A 448 7.11 17.29 5.75
CA ASN A 448 6.91 16.29 6.79
C ASN A 448 6.91 14.83 6.28
N LEU A 449 6.59 14.59 5.01
CA LEU A 449 6.34 13.25 4.49
C LEU A 449 7.39 12.76 3.47
N ALA A 450 8.58 13.36 3.44
CA ALA A 450 9.70 12.97 2.59
C ALA A 450 9.33 12.86 1.09
N VAL A 451 8.81 13.95 0.54
CA VAL A 451 8.51 14.07 -0.90
C VAL A 451 9.74 14.58 -1.64
N ASN A 452 10.24 13.79 -2.59
CA ASN A 452 11.37 14.14 -3.46
C ASN A 452 10.97 14.25 -4.94
N THR A 453 9.85 13.61 -5.32
CA THR A 453 9.37 13.56 -6.70
C THR A 453 7.87 13.81 -6.80
N LEU A 454 7.39 14.06 -8.03
CA LEU A 454 5.95 14.18 -8.32
C LEU A 454 5.20 12.85 -8.05
N LEU A 455 5.85 11.71 -8.27
CA LEU A 455 5.28 10.40 -7.94
C LEU A 455 5.20 10.15 -6.43
N ASP A 456 6.17 10.67 -5.65
CA ASP A 456 6.09 10.62 -4.19
C ASP A 456 4.92 11.47 -3.70
N LEU A 457 4.80 12.70 -4.20
CA LEU A 457 3.70 13.61 -3.86
C LEU A 457 2.34 12.96 -4.14
N ARG A 458 2.19 12.26 -5.27
CA ARG A 458 0.99 11.49 -5.61
C ARG A 458 0.64 10.48 -4.51
N ARG A 459 1.61 9.74 -3.98
CA ARG A 459 1.40 8.74 -2.91
C ARG A 459 1.10 9.38 -1.56
N ARG A 460 1.50 10.62 -1.30
CA ARG A 460 1.25 11.32 -0.03
C ARG A 460 -0.09 12.03 0.02
N THR A 461 -0.52 12.60 -1.12
CA THR A 461 -1.66 13.52 -1.19
C THR A 461 -2.79 13.04 -2.09
N ARG A 462 -2.60 11.94 -2.84
CA ARG A 462 -3.49 11.43 -3.89
C ARG A 462 -3.58 12.33 -5.14
N ILE A 463 -2.77 13.38 -5.27
CA ILE A 463 -2.67 14.14 -6.53
C ILE A 463 -2.47 13.16 -7.70
N GLY A 464 -3.30 13.29 -8.73
CA GLY A 464 -3.24 12.42 -9.90
C GLY A 464 -3.83 11.01 -9.72
N MET A 465 -4.53 10.73 -8.62
CA MET A 465 -5.22 9.44 -8.38
C MET A 465 -6.72 9.49 -8.68
N GLY A 466 -7.33 10.66 -8.70
CA GLY A 466 -8.75 10.82 -9.00
C GLY A 466 -9.08 10.68 -10.49
N THR A 467 -10.32 10.99 -10.87
CA THR A 467 -10.92 10.72 -12.19
C THR A 467 -10.09 11.21 -13.38
N CYS A 468 -9.43 12.37 -13.30
CA CYS A 468 -8.61 12.89 -14.41
C CYS A 468 -7.19 12.29 -14.47
N GLN A 469 -6.80 11.47 -13.52
CA GLN A 469 -5.49 10.81 -13.45
C GLN A 469 -4.30 11.76 -13.64
N GLY A 470 -4.40 12.98 -13.11
CA GLY A 470 -3.33 13.98 -13.12
C GLY A 470 -3.34 14.96 -14.29
N GLU A 471 -4.26 14.81 -15.24
CA GLU A 471 -4.33 15.68 -16.43
C GLU A 471 -4.35 17.18 -16.09
N LEU A 472 -5.15 17.56 -15.08
CA LEU A 472 -5.28 18.96 -14.67
C LEU A 472 -4.24 19.39 -13.63
N CYS A 473 -3.82 18.49 -12.76
CA CYS A 473 -3.02 18.86 -11.58
C CYS A 473 -1.52 18.59 -11.70
N ALA A 474 -1.06 17.71 -12.62
CA ALA A 474 0.35 17.30 -12.67
C ALA A 474 1.30 18.48 -12.92
N CYS A 475 1.01 19.35 -13.90
CA CYS A 475 1.83 20.56 -14.17
C CYS A 475 1.84 21.53 -12.98
N ARG A 476 0.68 21.77 -12.35
CA ARG A 476 0.58 22.64 -11.17
C ARG A 476 1.37 22.08 -9.99
N ALA A 477 1.30 20.78 -9.77
CA ALA A 477 2.04 20.09 -8.72
C ALA A 477 3.55 20.14 -8.96
N ALA A 478 4.00 19.90 -10.20
CA ALA A 478 5.41 20.01 -10.57
C ALA A 478 5.95 21.45 -10.33
N GLY A 479 5.17 22.47 -10.70
CA GLY A 479 5.52 23.87 -10.42
C GLY A 479 5.57 24.21 -8.92
N LEU A 480 4.73 23.59 -8.09
CA LEU A 480 4.80 23.76 -6.64
C LEU A 480 6.02 23.05 -6.03
N LEU A 481 6.41 21.87 -6.50
CA LEU A 481 7.63 21.21 -6.06
C LEU A 481 8.87 22.06 -6.35
N GLN A 482 8.92 22.70 -7.54
CA GLN A 482 9.96 23.67 -7.84
C GLN A 482 9.91 24.90 -6.91
N ARG A 483 8.73 25.46 -6.67
CA ARG A 483 8.54 26.61 -5.77
C ARG A 483 8.96 26.30 -4.32
N PHE A 484 8.80 25.06 -3.89
CA PHE A 484 9.21 24.60 -2.54
C PHE A 484 10.65 24.07 -2.52
N ASN A 485 11.45 24.33 -3.57
CA ASN A 485 12.85 23.93 -3.70
C ASN A 485 13.09 22.42 -3.60
N VAL A 486 12.12 21.59 -3.96
CA VAL A 486 12.28 20.14 -4.07
C VAL A 486 12.96 19.76 -5.38
N THR A 487 12.65 20.49 -6.47
CA THR A 487 13.15 20.22 -7.81
C THR A 487 13.70 21.47 -8.48
N THR A 488 14.69 21.30 -9.35
CA THR A 488 15.08 22.34 -10.33
C THR A 488 14.10 22.36 -11.52
N PRO A 489 14.11 23.41 -12.37
CA PRO A 489 13.27 23.43 -13.58
C PRO A 489 13.48 22.21 -14.50
N ALA A 490 14.71 21.78 -14.71
CA ALA A 490 15.03 20.62 -15.55
C ALA A 490 14.49 19.32 -14.93
N GLN A 491 14.69 19.13 -13.62
CA GLN A 491 14.14 17.97 -12.90
C GLN A 491 12.61 17.95 -12.90
N SER A 492 11.94 19.10 -12.85
CA SER A 492 10.48 19.19 -12.92
C SER A 492 9.93 18.64 -14.24
N LEU A 493 10.59 18.91 -15.37
CA LEU A 493 10.20 18.37 -16.67
C LEU A 493 10.42 16.86 -16.74
N THR A 494 11.58 16.38 -16.26
CA THR A 494 11.85 14.94 -16.18
C THR A 494 10.80 14.22 -15.32
N GLN A 495 10.49 14.75 -14.13
CA GLN A 495 9.49 14.15 -13.25
C GLN A 495 8.07 14.20 -13.84
N LEU A 496 7.75 15.21 -14.64
CA LEU A 496 6.48 15.25 -15.34
C LEU A 496 6.42 14.16 -16.43
N SER A 497 7.51 13.92 -17.15
CA SER A 497 7.63 12.80 -18.11
C SER A 497 7.50 11.45 -17.42
N GLU A 498 8.19 11.23 -16.28
CA GLU A 498 8.06 10.01 -15.47
C GLU A 498 6.62 9.77 -14.99
N PHE A 499 5.94 10.84 -14.55
CA PHE A 499 4.54 10.76 -14.15
C PHE A 499 3.63 10.31 -15.31
N LEU A 500 3.84 10.83 -16.51
CA LEU A 500 3.09 10.45 -17.72
C LEU A 500 3.38 9.01 -18.15
N ASN A 501 4.64 8.57 -18.06
CA ASN A 501 5.03 7.19 -18.36
C ASN A 501 4.37 6.22 -17.39
N GLU A 502 4.33 6.53 -16.08
CA GLU A 502 3.62 5.71 -15.10
C GLU A 502 2.10 5.69 -15.35
N ARG A 503 1.52 6.82 -15.79
CA ARG A 503 0.12 6.88 -16.24
C ARG A 503 -0.09 6.00 -17.47
N TRP A 504 0.74 6.13 -18.50
CA TRP A 504 0.64 5.37 -19.75
C TRP A 504 0.76 3.86 -19.51
N LYS A 505 1.68 3.43 -18.68
CA LYS A 505 1.82 2.02 -18.26
C LYS A 505 0.48 1.44 -17.75
N GLY A 506 -0.29 2.22 -17.00
CA GLY A 506 -1.58 1.78 -16.48
C GLY A 506 -2.73 1.88 -17.48
N VAL A 507 -2.63 2.75 -18.48
CA VAL A 507 -3.67 2.95 -19.50
C VAL A 507 -3.51 1.99 -20.68
N GLN A 508 -2.29 1.66 -21.05
CA GLN A 508 -2.00 0.82 -22.22
C GLN A 508 -2.84 -0.47 -22.30
N PRO A 509 -2.98 -1.29 -21.23
CA PRO A 509 -3.75 -2.53 -21.31
C PRO A 509 -5.26 -2.33 -21.43
N ILE A 510 -5.77 -1.11 -21.22
CA ILE A 510 -7.19 -0.76 -21.30
C ILE A 510 -7.47 0.31 -22.38
N ALA A 511 -6.52 0.54 -23.29
CA ALA A 511 -6.58 1.62 -24.28
C ALA A 511 -7.45 1.21 -25.49
N TRP A 512 -8.76 1.25 -25.31
CA TRP A 512 -9.74 1.11 -26.41
C TRP A 512 -10.81 2.21 -26.31
N GLY A 513 -11.49 2.49 -27.43
CA GLY A 513 -12.59 3.43 -27.52
C GLY A 513 -12.24 4.81 -26.95
N ASP A 514 -13.05 5.30 -26.04
CA ASP A 514 -12.89 6.63 -25.44
C ASP A 514 -11.62 6.76 -24.57
N ALA A 515 -11.19 5.67 -23.93
CA ALA A 515 -9.96 5.69 -23.13
C ALA A 515 -8.72 5.94 -24.00
N LEU A 516 -8.66 5.33 -25.19
CA LEU A 516 -7.58 5.57 -26.15
C LEU A 516 -7.60 7.02 -26.65
N ARG A 517 -8.77 7.54 -27.05
CA ARG A 517 -8.91 8.92 -27.54
C ARG A 517 -8.48 9.96 -26.51
N GLU A 518 -8.88 9.81 -25.25
CA GLU A 518 -8.45 10.72 -24.17
C GLU A 518 -6.96 10.62 -23.87
N SER A 519 -6.40 9.41 -23.92
CA SER A 519 -4.98 9.22 -23.70
C SER A 519 -4.13 9.89 -24.76
N GLU A 520 -4.54 9.79 -26.04
CA GLU A 520 -3.91 10.51 -27.14
C GLU A 520 -4.07 12.03 -27.01
N PHE A 521 -5.26 12.51 -26.64
CA PHE A 521 -5.46 13.95 -26.40
C PHE A 521 -4.55 14.46 -25.27
N THR A 522 -4.50 13.78 -24.13
CA THR A 522 -3.63 14.15 -23.02
C THR A 522 -2.15 14.13 -23.42
N ARG A 523 -1.72 13.11 -24.17
CA ARG A 523 -0.36 13.03 -24.70
C ARG A 523 0.00 14.25 -25.52
N TRP A 524 -0.85 14.68 -26.44
CA TRP A 524 -0.62 15.85 -27.28
C TRP A 524 -0.60 17.16 -26.49
N VAL A 525 -1.40 17.31 -25.45
CA VAL A 525 -1.32 18.45 -24.53
C VAL A 525 0.08 18.55 -23.91
N TYR A 526 0.61 17.45 -23.39
CA TYR A 526 1.91 17.47 -22.72
C TYR A 526 3.10 17.56 -23.70
N LEU A 527 3.07 16.82 -24.79
CA LEU A 527 4.17 16.85 -25.78
C LEU A 527 4.13 18.11 -26.63
N GLY A 528 2.94 18.51 -27.11
CA GLY A 528 2.78 19.65 -28.00
C GLY A 528 2.76 20.98 -27.25
N LEU A 529 1.86 21.17 -26.28
CA LEU A 529 1.70 22.47 -25.59
C LEU A 529 2.73 22.67 -24.47
N CYS A 530 3.03 21.63 -23.70
CA CYS A 530 4.01 21.73 -22.60
C CYS A 530 5.45 21.47 -23.05
N GLY A 531 5.66 21.04 -24.31
CA GLY A 531 6.99 20.85 -24.87
C GLY A 531 7.83 19.77 -24.19
N LEU A 532 7.20 18.74 -23.62
CA LEU A 532 7.94 17.63 -23.04
C LEU A 532 8.69 16.85 -24.13
N PRO A 533 9.94 16.44 -23.89
CA PRO A 533 10.69 15.66 -24.85
C PRO A 533 9.98 14.32 -25.12
N GLN A 534 9.90 13.93 -26.38
CA GLN A 534 9.56 12.55 -26.72
C GLN A 534 10.78 11.69 -26.37
N GLU A 535 10.67 10.84 -25.35
CA GLU A 535 11.63 9.76 -25.20
C GLU A 535 11.51 8.86 -26.43
N HIS A 536 12.58 8.72 -27.21
CA HIS A 536 12.68 7.65 -28.19
C HIS A 536 12.53 6.34 -27.43
N ARG A 537 11.35 5.74 -27.51
CA ARG A 537 11.21 4.35 -27.10
C ARG A 537 11.99 3.55 -28.13
N ASP A 538 13.11 3.00 -27.71
CA ASP A 538 13.69 1.90 -28.41
C ASP A 538 12.61 0.83 -28.59
N GLU A 539 12.41 0.41 -29.80
CA GLU A 539 11.38 -0.50 -30.25
C GLU A 539 11.39 -1.77 -29.39
N VAL A 540 10.23 -2.12 -28.82
CA VAL A 540 9.99 -3.43 -28.20
C VAL A 540 9.32 -4.33 -29.21
#